data_ee03626c4aabc61dab6c95ddc9f1b342
#
_entry.id   ee03626c4aabc61dab6c95ddc9f1b342
#
_cell.length_a   1.000
_cell.length_b   1.000
_cell.length_c   1.000
_cell.angle_alpha   90.00
_cell.angle_beta   90.00
_cell.angle_gamma   90.00
#
_symmetry.space_group_name_H-M   'P 1'
#
loop_
_entity.id
_entity.type
_entity.pdbx_description
1 polymer ?
#
loop_
_entity_poly.entity_id
_entity_poly.type
_entity_poly.pdbx_seq_one_letter_code
_entity_poly.pdbx_strand_id
1 'polypeptide(L)'
;MRSTSPEMQEPQEWTDGFLFVANRPILDLLNTKPLLASGPTELLSDVRALERWLIASRIVTSAREKATLRSWRQSAEAAAFLKQLIAFRERLREAVLRMEHGSPPGDAFLAEVNSLLMKHPSLPLLHKREGKVIWETSFELRRPTDLWAPIINATADLLAETETSRIRKCESCVVHFFDISKKGSRRWCSMNICGNKFKVAAYQKRKRAVTGR
;
A
#
# COMPACT_ATOMS: atom_id res chain seq x y z
N MET A 1 30.47 -24.18 -3.69
CA MET A 1 30.07 -23.12 -2.75
C MET A 1 28.87 -22.42 -3.34
N ARG A 2 27.66 -22.62 -2.79
CA ARG A 2 26.42 -21.97 -3.25
C ARG A 2 26.38 -20.61 -2.60
N SER A 3 26.45 -19.56 -3.41
CA SER A 3 26.23 -18.18 -2.99
C SER A 3 24.75 -18.04 -2.60
N THR A 4 24.48 -17.90 -1.33
CA THR A 4 23.18 -17.48 -0.80
C THR A 4 23.03 -15.99 -1.11
N SER A 5 22.16 -15.68 -2.06
CA SER A 5 21.64 -14.31 -2.24
C SER A 5 21.05 -13.84 -0.91
N PRO A 6 21.23 -12.56 -0.51
CA PRO A 6 20.56 -12.07 0.69
C PRO A 6 19.05 -12.20 0.48
N GLU A 7 18.43 -13.05 1.28
CA GLU A 7 16.98 -13.15 1.38
C GLU A 7 16.43 -11.75 1.64
N MET A 8 15.69 -11.20 0.68
CA MET A 8 14.82 -10.09 0.94
C MET A 8 13.82 -10.58 1.99
N GLN A 9 14.03 -10.20 3.26
CA GLN A 9 13.07 -10.45 4.32
C GLN A 9 11.75 -9.85 3.85
N GLU A 10 10.76 -10.73 3.61
CA GLU A 10 9.40 -10.28 3.34
C GLU A 10 8.99 -9.37 4.50
N PRO A 11 8.37 -8.20 4.22
CA PRO A 11 7.88 -7.35 5.28
C PRO A 11 6.93 -8.18 6.14
N GLN A 12 7.13 -8.15 7.46
CA GLN A 12 6.15 -8.76 8.36
C GLN A 12 4.78 -8.16 8.04
N GLU A 13 3.73 -8.96 8.04
CA GLU A 13 2.37 -8.52 7.67
C GLU A 13 1.92 -7.28 8.47
N TRP A 14 2.37 -7.15 9.73
CA TRP A 14 2.21 -5.96 10.55
C TRP A 14 3.58 -5.39 10.91
N THR A 15 3.82 -4.14 10.51
CA THR A 15 5.06 -3.41 10.83
C THR A 15 4.68 -2.02 11.33
N ASP A 16 5.19 -1.63 12.49
CA ASP A 16 4.94 -0.32 13.13
C ASP A 16 3.44 0.06 13.24
N GLY A 17 2.56 -0.94 13.41
CA GLY A 17 1.12 -0.73 13.52
C GLY A 17 0.39 -0.59 12.19
N PHE A 18 1.04 -0.87 11.07
CA PHE A 18 0.47 -0.87 9.72
C PHE A 18 0.50 -2.26 9.10
N LEU A 19 -0.50 -2.54 8.27
CA LEU A 19 -0.64 -3.81 7.57
C LEU A 19 -0.07 -3.73 6.16
N PHE A 20 0.92 -4.57 5.84
CA PHE A 20 1.56 -4.66 4.54
C PHE A 20 1.32 -6.02 3.89
N VAL A 21 0.19 -6.17 3.24
CA VAL A 21 -0.26 -7.43 2.59
C VAL A 21 -0.73 -7.23 1.16
N ALA A 22 -0.69 -5.97 0.68
CA ALA A 22 -1.30 -5.63 -0.58
C ALA A 22 -0.43 -5.93 -1.80
N ASN A 23 0.85 -6.20 -1.65
CA ASN A 23 1.83 -6.39 -2.73
C ASN A 23 1.99 -5.17 -3.67
N ARG A 24 1.40 -4.04 -3.32
CA ARG A 24 1.51 -2.74 -3.99
C ARG A 24 1.45 -1.64 -2.94
N PRO A 25 2.46 -0.75 -2.84
CA PRO A 25 2.50 0.28 -1.79
C PRO A 25 1.26 1.17 -1.77
N ILE A 26 0.69 1.46 -2.93
CA ILE A 26 -0.49 2.31 -3.02
C ILE A 26 -1.77 1.61 -2.52
N LEU A 27 -1.86 0.29 -2.61
CA LEU A 27 -2.94 -0.47 -1.97
C LEU A 27 -2.71 -0.58 -0.46
N ASP A 28 -1.45 -0.64 0.00
CA ASP A 28 -1.15 -0.57 1.44
C ASP A 28 -1.51 0.80 2.01
N LEU A 29 -1.46 1.90 1.22
CA LEU A 29 -2.01 3.20 1.62
C LEU A 29 -3.54 3.11 1.84
N LEU A 30 -4.29 2.43 0.98
CA LEU A 30 -5.73 2.20 1.21
C LEU A 30 -5.98 1.47 2.51
N ASN A 31 -5.13 0.52 2.85
CA ASN A 31 -5.25 -0.34 4.03
C ASN A 31 -4.85 0.36 5.33
N THR A 32 -4.40 1.62 5.30
CA THR A 32 -4.18 2.45 6.51
C THR A 32 -5.48 2.87 7.21
N LYS A 33 -6.64 2.54 6.65
CA LYS A 33 -7.95 2.69 7.32
C LYS A 33 -8.65 1.32 7.38
N PRO A 34 -8.16 0.38 8.20
CA PRO A 34 -8.77 -0.93 8.34
C PRO A 34 -10.08 -0.87 9.13
N LEU A 35 -10.87 -1.95 9.03
CA LEU A 35 -11.99 -2.20 9.92
C LEU A 35 -11.49 -3.06 11.10
N LEU A 36 -11.33 -2.45 12.25
CA LEU A 36 -10.99 -3.14 13.50
C LEU A 36 -12.25 -3.46 14.31
N ALA A 37 -12.10 -4.08 15.49
CA ALA A 37 -13.22 -4.41 16.36
C ALA A 37 -14.01 -3.15 16.83
N SER A 38 -13.32 -2.01 16.91
CA SER A 38 -13.89 -0.69 17.25
C SER A 38 -14.54 0.03 16.05
N GLY A 39 -14.50 -0.54 14.84
CA GLY A 39 -14.97 0.09 13.61
C GLY A 39 -13.83 0.55 12.69
N PRO A 40 -14.14 1.35 11.65
CA PRO A 40 -13.14 1.93 10.75
C PRO A 40 -12.16 2.80 11.55
N THR A 41 -10.86 2.47 11.50
CA THR A 41 -9.83 3.12 12.31
C THR A 41 -8.81 3.80 11.41
N GLU A 42 -8.60 5.10 11.62
CA GLU A 42 -7.57 5.87 10.91
C GLU A 42 -6.19 5.62 11.55
N LEU A 43 -5.30 4.95 10.81
CA LEU A 43 -3.94 4.67 11.28
C LEU A 43 -2.96 5.81 10.97
N LEU A 44 -3.26 6.66 9.97
CA LEU A 44 -2.50 7.87 9.67
C LEU A 44 -3.02 9.05 10.54
N SER A 45 -2.99 8.89 11.86
CA SER A 45 -3.57 9.81 12.82
C SER A 45 -2.86 11.16 12.91
N ASP A 46 -1.57 11.19 12.61
CA ASP A 46 -0.71 12.38 12.69
C ASP A 46 0.53 12.26 11.77
N VAL A 47 1.36 13.29 11.72
CA VAL A 47 2.58 13.33 10.91
C VAL A 47 3.59 12.27 11.32
N ARG A 48 3.63 11.87 12.60
CA ARG A 48 4.53 10.80 13.07
C ARG A 48 4.05 9.44 12.59
N ALA A 49 2.74 9.22 12.52
CA ALA A 49 2.16 8.02 11.94
C ALA A 49 2.47 7.94 10.43
N LEU A 50 2.34 9.07 9.71
CA LEU A 50 2.74 9.15 8.30
C LEU A 50 4.22 8.84 8.10
N GLU A 51 5.13 9.42 8.91
CA GLU A 51 6.56 9.12 8.86
C GLU A 51 6.82 7.61 9.02
N ARG A 52 6.23 6.98 10.03
CA ARG A 52 6.40 5.54 10.28
C ARG A 52 5.90 4.72 9.10
N TRP A 53 4.73 5.07 8.55
CA TRP A 53 4.18 4.37 7.38
C TRP A 53 5.08 4.51 6.15
N LEU A 54 5.60 5.70 5.84
CA LEU A 54 6.51 5.94 4.71
C LEU A 54 7.82 5.13 4.82
N ILE A 55 8.32 4.95 6.04
CA ILE A 55 9.53 4.15 6.30
C ILE A 55 9.21 2.66 6.19
N ALA A 56 8.12 2.20 6.81
CA ALA A 56 7.72 0.80 6.83
C ALA A 56 7.29 0.29 5.44
N SER A 57 6.62 1.13 4.63
CA SER A 57 6.27 0.86 3.23
C SER A 57 7.46 0.89 2.27
N ARG A 58 8.65 1.28 2.76
CA ARG A 58 9.89 1.44 1.97
C ARG A 58 9.81 2.50 0.86
N ILE A 59 8.84 3.41 0.93
CA ILE A 59 8.79 4.60 0.06
C ILE A 59 9.99 5.50 0.39
N VAL A 60 10.35 5.58 1.67
CA VAL A 60 11.52 6.32 2.16
C VAL A 60 12.51 5.33 2.77
N THR A 61 13.71 5.23 2.20
CA THR A 61 14.69 4.20 2.59
C THR A 61 16.00 4.76 3.12
N SER A 62 16.49 5.87 2.55
CA SER A 62 17.79 6.41 2.90
C SER A 62 17.79 7.11 4.28
N ALA A 63 18.95 7.12 4.93
CA ALA A 63 19.13 7.82 6.21
C ALA A 63 18.85 9.33 6.10
N ARG A 64 19.21 9.94 4.96
CA ARG A 64 18.98 11.36 4.66
C ARG A 64 17.48 11.65 4.59
N GLU A 65 16.73 10.90 3.82
CA GLU A 65 15.27 11.08 3.69
C GLU A 65 14.55 10.88 5.03
N LYS A 66 14.93 9.85 5.80
CA LYS A 66 14.40 9.63 7.15
C LYS A 66 14.68 10.80 8.10
N ALA A 67 15.87 11.41 8.01
CA ALA A 67 16.19 12.61 8.78
C ALA A 67 15.33 13.81 8.35
N THR A 68 15.10 13.97 7.06
CA THR A 68 14.22 15.02 6.50
C THR A 68 12.78 14.83 7.00
N LEU A 69 12.21 13.62 6.95
CA LEU A 69 10.87 13.36 7.49
C LEU A 69 10.76 13.74 8.98
N ARG A 70 11.78 13.39 9.77
CA ARG A 70 11.80 13.73 11.20
C ARG A 70 11.75 15.23 11.45
N SER A 71 12.40 16.03 10.62
CA SER A 71 12.39 17.50 10.74
C SER A 71 11.01 18.11 10.48
N TRP A 72 10.11 17.41 9.80
CA TRP A 72 8.76 17.88 9.48
C TRP A 72 7.69 17.53 10.52
N ARG A 73 8.01 16.79 11.58
CA ARG A 73 7.04 16.28 12.57
C ARG A 73 6.09 17.30 13.17
N GLN A 74 6.56 18.56 13.29
CA GLN A 74 5.78 19.68 13.83
C GLN A 74 5.44 20.72 12.76
N SER A 75 5.70 20.42 11.49
CA SER A 75 5.46 21.32 10.38
C SER A 75 3.96 21.41 10.06
N ALA A 76 3.44 22.63 9.98
CA ALA A 76 2.08 22.88 9.51
C ALA A 76 1.88 22.39 8.06
N GLU A 77 2.92 22.49 7.23
CA GLU A 77 2.90 22.00 5.85
C GLU A 77 2.76 20.48 5.80
N ALA A 78 3.47 19.73 6.68
CA ALA A 78 3.33 18.28 6.76
C ALA A 78 1.94 17.86 7.25
N ALA A 79 1.35 18.60 8.21
CA ALA A 79 -0.02 18.36 8.65
C ALA A 79 -1.05 18.63 7.53
N ALA A 80 -0.83 19.68 6.74
CA ALA A 80 -1.66 19.98 5.57
C ALA A 80 -1.53 18.89 4.49
N PHE A 81 -0.30 18.44 4.20
CA PHE A 81 -0.05 17.32 3.28
C PHE A 81 -0.76 16.04 3.74
N LEU A 82 -0.68 15.69 5.02
CA LEU A 82 -1.35 14.51 5.56
C LEU A 82 -2.87 14.56 5.32
N LYS A 83 -3.51 15.71 5.55
CA LYS A 83 -4.94 15.89 5.26
C LYS A 83 -5.26 15.69 3.77
N GLN A 84 -4.41 16.22 2.89
CA GLN A 84 -4.56 16.03 1.43
C GLN A 84 -4.39 14.56 1.04
N LEU A 85 -3.39 13.87 1.61
CA LEU A 85 -3.13 12.45 1.36
C LEU A 85 -4.30 11.57 1.81
N ILE A 86 -4.87 11.83 2.98
CA ILE A 86 -6.06 11.11 3.47
C ILE A 86 -7.24 11.32 2.53
N ALA A 87 -7.50 12.56 2.09
CA ALA A 87 -8.57 12.86 1.14
C ALA A 87 -8.31 12.19 -0.23
N PHE A 88 -7.07 12.21 -0.73
CA PHE A 88 -6.67 11.51 -1.94
C PHE A 88 -6.89 9.98 -1.82
N ARG A 89 -6.53 9.40 -0.69
CA ARG A 89 -6.73 7.97 -0.42
C ARG A 89 -8.19 7.54 -0.56
N GLU A 90 -9.15 8.35 -0.11
CA GLU A 90 -10.57 8.00 -0.24
C GLU A 90 -11.03 8.04 -1.72
N ARG A 91 -10.54 9.00 -2.53
CA ARG A 91 -10.81 9.02 -3.98
C ARG A 91 -10.14 7.85 -4.71
N LEU A 92 -8.92 7.49 -4.30
CA LEU A 92 -8.24 6.29 -4.78
C LEU A 92 -9.04 5.02 -4.44
N ARG A 93 -9.66 4.97 -3.26
CA ARG A 93 -10.53 3.84 -2.86
C ARG A 93 -11.70 3.68 -3.83
N GLU A 94 -12.35 4.76 -4.22
CA GLU A 94 -13.43 4.73 -5.22
C GLU A 94 -12.93 4.22 -6.58
N ALA A 95 -11.76 4.68 -7.01
CA ALA A 95 -11.14 4.20 -8.25
C ALA A 95 -10.83 2.70 -8.20
N VAL A 96 -10.24 2.21 -7.10
CA VAL A 96 -9.93 0.79 -6.90
C VAL A 96 -11.20 -0.07 -6.86
N LEU A 97 -12.27 0.40 -6.22
CA LEU A 97 -13.55 -0.30 -6.21
C LEU A 97 -14.15 -0.41 -7.63
N ARG A 98 -14.02 0.62 -8.47
CA ARG A 98 -14.43 0.53 -9.87
C ARG A 98 -13.61 -0.52 -10.64
N MET A 99 -12.28 -0.51 -10.45
CA MET A 99 -11.37 -1.48 -11.09
C MET A 99 -11.67 -2.92 -10.65
N GLU A 100 -11.95 -3.15 -9.38
CA GLU A 100 -12.38 -4.46 -8.85
C GLU A 100 -13.64 -4.99 -9.56
N HIS A 101 -14.55 -4.09 -9.95
CA HIS A 101 -15.76 -4.42 -10.69
C HIS A 101 -15.57 -4.39 -12.23
N GLY A 102 -14.33 -4.34 -12.70
CA GLY A 102 -14.01 -4.35 -14.14
C GLY A 102 -14.28 -3.04 -14.88
N SER A 103 -14.47 -1.92 -14.15
CA SER A 103 -14.67 -0.59 -14.74
C SER A 103 -13.40 0.26 -14.58
N PRO A 104 -13.04 1.11 -15.56
CA PRO A 104 -11.91 2.00 -15.42
C PRO A 104 -12.13 3.04 -14.29
N PRO A 105 -11.05 3.65 -13.76
CA PRO A 105 -11.15 4.83 -12.90
C PRO A 105 -11.96 5.95 -13.56
N GLY A 106 -12.60 6.81 -12.76
CA GLY A 106 -13.34 7.95 -13.31
C GLY A 106 -12.41 9.03 -13.88
N ASP A 107 -12.87 9.73 -14.93
CA ASP A 107 -12.06 10.74 -15.65
C ASP A 107 -11.57 11.88 -14.73
N ALA A 108 -12.37 12.31 -13.77
CA ALA A 108 -11.98 13.33 -12.80
C ALA A 108 -10.78 12.89 -11.95
N PHE A 109 -10.75 11.62 -11.52
CA PHE A 109 -9.63 11.08 -10.76
C PHE A 109 -8.40 10.91 -11.63
N LEU A 110 -8.54 10.46 -12.87
CA LEU A 110 -7.43 10.41 -13.84
C LEU A 110 -6.85 11.79 -14.10
N ALA A 111 -7.68 12.81 -14.26
CA ALA A 111 -7.23 14.20 -14.43
C ALA A 111 -6.48 14.72 -13.18
N GLU A 112 -6.93 14.38 -11.97
CA GLU A 112 -6.23 14.68 -10.72
C GLU A 112 -4.85 14.01 -10.67
N VAL A 113 -4.79 12.71 -10.97
CA VAL A 113 -3.52 11.94 -11.01
C VAL A 113 -2.54 12.56 -12.01
N ASN A 114 -3.00 12.86 -13.23
CA ASN A 114 -2.17 13.49 -14.25
C ASN A 114 -1.67 14.88 -13.82
N SER A 115 -2.52 15.68 -13.17
CA SER A 115 -2.11 16.98 -12.63
C SER A 115 -1.02 16.85 -11.57
N LEU A 116 -1.13 15.85 -10.68
CA LEU A 116 -0.12 15.57 -9.65
C LEU A 116 1.19 15.05 -10.25
N LEU A 117 1.14 14.17 -11.27
CA LEU A 117 2.32 13.70 -12.00
C LEU A 117 3.09 14.86 -12.63
N MET A 118 2.39 15.80 -13.26
CA MET A 118 3.02 16.98 -13.86
C MET A 118 3.64 17.92 -12.81
N LYS A 119 3.00 18.07 -11.65
CA LYS A 119 3.47 18.97 -10.57
C LYS A 119 4.62 18.38 -9.76
N HIS A 120 4.69 17.07 -9.67
CA HIS A 120 5.65 16.34 -8.83
C HIS A 120 6.38 15.27 -9.67
N PRO A 121 7.18 15.70 -10.65
CA PRO A 121 7.86 14.77 -11.55
C PRO A 121 8.88 13.92 -10.79
N SER A 122 8.99 12.67 -11.19
CA SER A 122 10.07 11.78 -10.80
C SER A 122 11.11 11.74 -11.91
N LEU A 123 12.37 11.58 -11.53
CA LEU A 123 13.46 11.50 -12.49
C LEU A 123 13.92 10.05 -12.62
N PRO A 124 13.93 9.49 -13.84
CA PRO A 124 14.56 8.20 -14.09
C PRO A 124 16.08 8.33 -13.99
N LEU A 125 16.71 7.48 -13.18
CA LEU A 125 18.15 7.44 -13.00
C LEU A 125 18.68 6.02 -13.17
N LEU A 126 19.89 5.92 -13.70
CA LEU A 126 20.63 4.67 -13.75
C LEU A 126 21.55 4.56 -12.54
N HIS A 127 21.45 3.47 -11.81
CA HIS A 127 22.29 3.14 -10.68
C HIS A 127 23.09 1.85 -10.94
N LYS A 128 24.30 1.79 -10.42
CA LYS A 128 25.07 0.54 -10.41
C LYS A 128 24.87 -0.15 -9.05
N ARG A 129 24.26 -1.33 -9.06
CA ARG A 129 24.02 -2.14 -7.87
C ARG A 129 24.46 -3.56 -8.12
N GLU A 130 25.37 -4.08 -7.27
CA GLU A 130 25.88 -5.45 -7.37
C GLU A 130 26.42 -5.81 -8.77
N GLY A 131 27.14 -4.88 -9.40
CA GLY A 131 27.73 -5.07 -10.73
C GLY A 131 26.74 -4.96 -11.91
N LYS A 132 25.44 -4.75 -11.65
CA LYS A 132 24.41 -4.54 -12.67
C LYS A 132 24.00 -3.08 -12.74
N VAL A 133 23.64 -2.63 -13.93
CA VAL A 133 22.99 -1.34 -14.11
C VAL A 133 21.48 -1.55 -13.91
N ILE A 134 20.90 -0.82 -12.99
CA ILE A 134 19.47 -0.80 -12.72
C ILE A 134 18.89 0.58 -13.02
N TRP A 135 17.66 0.60 -13.50
CA TRP A 135 16.90 1.82 -13.72
C TRP A 135 15.92 2.00 -12.56
N GLU A 136 16.04 3.10 -11.85
CA GLU A 136 15.18 3.44 -10.73
C GLU A 136 14.59 4.84 -10.93
N THR A 137 13.36 5.02 -10.48
CA THR A 137 12.74 6.33 -10.42
C THR A 137 13.15 7.02 -9.12
N SER A 138 13.78 8.18 -9.25
CA SER A 138 14.25 8.98 -8.12
C SER A 138 13.37 10.21 -7.91
N PHE A 139 13.29 10.65 -6.67
CA PHE A 139 12.66 11.91 -6.26
C PHE A 139 13.48 12.55 -5.13
N GLU A 140 13.36 13.85 -4.99
CA GLU A 140 14.07 14.59 -3.94
C GLU A 140 13.07 15.11 -2.92
N LEU A 141 13.34 14.89 -1.63
CA LEU A 141 12.52 15.38 -0.54
C LEU A 141 13.13 16.67 0.03
N ARG A 142 12.56 17.81 -0.34
CA ARG A 142 12.90 19.15 0.21
C ARG A 142 11.80 19.66 1.12
N ARG A 143 10.55 19.36 0.81
CA ARG A 143 9.34 19.78 1.52
C ARG A 143 8.31 18.65 1.55
N PRO A 144 7.32 18.67 2.46
CA PRO A 144 6.32 17.60 2.59
C PRO A 144 5.57 17.27 1.30
N THR A 145 5.28 18.26 0.47
CA THR A 145 4.55 18.03 -0.81
C THR A 145 5.35 17.24 -1.85
N ASP A 146 6.67 17.10 -1.70
CA ASP A 146 7.48 16.28 -2.61
C ASP A 146 7.20 14.79 -2.44
N LEU A 147 6.57 14.39 -1.32
CA LEU A 147 6.07 13.04 -1.12
C LEU A 147 4.97 12.63 -2.13
N TRP A 148 4.37 13.61 -2.84
CA TRP A 148 3.48 13.27 -3.94
C TRP A 148 4.19 12.49 -5.04
N ALA A 149 5.45 12.76 -5.33
CA ALA A 149 6.18 12.09 -6.41
C ALA A 149 6.13 10.56 -6.31
N PRO A 150 6.61 9.90 -5.23
CA PRO A 150 6.53 8.45 -5.11
C PRO A 150 5.10 7.91 -4.98
N ILE A 151 4.20 8.64 -4.31
CA ILE A 151 2.81 8.22 -4.12
C ILE A 151 2.06 8.21 -5.44
N ILE A 152 2.20 9.26 -6.25
CA ILE A 152 1.47 9.38 -7.49
C ILE A 152 2.01 8.46 -8.59
N ASN A 153 3.32 8.18 -8.60
CA ASN A 153 3.89 7.17 -9.48
C ASN A 153 3.34 5.77 -9.14
N ALA A 154 3.35 5.38 -7.87
CA ALA A 154 2.76 4.11 -7.44
C ALA A 154 1.25 4.04 -7.74
N THR A 155 0.55 5.19 -7.71
CA THR A 155 -0.85 5.28 -8.14
C THR A 155 -0.97 5.04 -9.63
N ALA A 156 -0.18 5.72 -10.45
CA ALA A 156 -0.19 5.57 -11.91
C ALA A 156 0.11 4.13 -12.33
N ASP A 157 1.11 3.50 -11.69
CA ASP A 157 1.45 2.08 -11.92
C ASP A 157 0.25 1.16 -11.64
N LEU A 158 -0.51 1.41 -10.56
CA LEU A 158 -1.71 0.62 -10.25
C LEU A 158 -2.84 0.88 -11.25
N LEU A 159 -3.09 2.14 -11.63
CA LEU A 159 -4.17 2.49 -12.54
C LEU A 159 -3.91 2.03 -13.98
N ALA A 160 -2.64 1.91 -14.38
CA ALA A 160 -2.22 1.39 -15.67
C ALA A 160 -2.14 -0.15 -15.71
N GLU A 161 -2.44 -0.83 -14.61
CA GLU A 161 -2.40 -2.30 -14.54
C GLU A 161 -3.41 -2.92 -15.50
N THR A 162 -2.95 -3.79 -16.37
CA THR A 162 -3.80 -4.46 -17.37
C THR A 162 -4.56 -5.67 -16.80
N GLU A 163 -3.97 -6.36 -15.81
CA GLU A 163 -4.62 -7.49 -15.13
C GLU A 163 -5.45 -7.02 -13.93
N THR A 164 -6.45 -6.18 -14.16
CA THR A 164 -7.30 -5.59 -13.09
C THR A 164 -8.01 -6.65 -12.26
N SER A 165 -8.27 -7.85 -12.79
CA SER A 165 -8.82 -8.99 -12.06
C SER A 165 -7.95 -9.46 -10.90
N ARG A 166 -6.67 -9.05 -10.86
CA ARG A 166 -5.75 -9.30 -9.75
C ARG A 166 -5.88 -8.29 -8.62
N ILE A 167 -6.56 -7.16 -8.84
CA ILE A 167 -6.93 -6.21 -7.78
C ILE A 167 -8.15 -6.80 -7.09
N ARG A 168 -7.97 -7.25 -5.85
CA ARG A 168 -8.99 -8.02 -5.12
C ARG A 168 -9.22 -7.47 -3.73
N LYS A 169 -10.47 -7.59 -3.27
CA LYS A 169 -10.84 -7.38 -1.89
C LYS A 169 -10.78 -8.70 -1.12
N CYS A 170 -10.31 -8.66 0.11
CA CYS A 170 -10.31 -9.83 0.99
C CYS A 170 -11.74 -10.27 1.30
N GLU A 171 -12.06 -11.56 1.16
CA GLU A 171 -13.38 -12.11 1.44
C GLU A 171 -13.75 -12.09 2.96
N SER A 172 -12.79 -11.84 3.84
CA SER A 172 -12.97 -11.83 5.29
C SER A 172 -12.86 -10.43 5.92
N CYS A 173 -12.28 -9.45 5.24
CA CYS A 173 -12.12 -8.08 5.74
C CYS A 173 -12.16 -7.07 4.59
N VAL A 174 -11.92 -5.79 4.90
CA VAL A 174 -12.03 -4.69 3.91
C VAL A 174 -10.74 -4.41 3.13
N VAL A 175 -9.68 -5.17 3.40
CA VAL A 175 -8.35 -4.97 2.82
C VAL A 175 -8.34 -5.31 1.33
N HIS A 176 -7.74 -4.42 0.52
CA HIS A 176 -7.47 -4.66 -0.89
C HIS A 176 -6.03 -5.14 -1.07
N PHE A 177 -5.81 -6.01 -2.05
CA PHE A 177 -4.49 -6.52 -2.39
C PHE A 177 -4.39 -6.84 -3.89
N PHE A 178 -3.18 -6.83 -4.41
CA PHE A 178 -2.85 -7.33 -5.73
C PHE A 178 -2.46 -8.79 -5.63
N ASP A 179 -3.15 -9.68 -6.35
CA ASP A 179 -2.91 -11.12 -6.31
C ASP A 179 -1.71 -11.49 -7.19
N ILE A 180 -0.55 -11.72 -6.55
CA ILE A 180 0.68 -12.17 -7.22
C ILE A 180 0.78 -13.70 -7.33
N SER A 181 -0.25 -14.44 -6.89
CA SER A 181 -0.23 -15.90 -6.99
C SER A 181 -0.26 -16.37 -8.43
N LYS A 182 0.36 -17.53 -8.71
CA LYS A 182 0.45 -18.11 -10.06
C LYS A 182 -0.92 -18.23 -10.76
N LYS A 183 -1.97 -18.57 -10.00
CA LYS A 183 -3.32 -18.81 -10.52
C LYS A 183 -4.24 -17.58 -10.42
N GLY A 184 -3.83 -16.47 -9.79
CA GLY A 184 -4.69 -15.32 -9.56
C GLY A 184 -5.95 -15.65 -8.76
N SER A 185 -5.90 -16.59 -7.82
CA SER A 185 -7.08 -17.12 -7.11
C SER A 185 -7.03 -16.91 -5.59
N ARG A 186 -6.19 -15.98 -5.12
CA ARG A 186 -6.09 -15.63 -3.71
C ARG A 186 -7.38 -14.97 -3.22
N ARG A 187 -7.94 -15.51 -2.13
CA ARG A 187 -9.22 -15.08 -1.55
C ARG A 187 -9.05 -14.15 -0.34
N TRP A 188 -7.92 -14.23 0.35
CA TRP A 188 -7.66 -13.51 1.60
C TRP A 188 -6.42 -12.64 1.50
N CYS A 189 -6.44 -11.51 2.18
CA CYS A 189 -5.31 -10.60 2.28
C CYS A 189 -4.05 -11.28 2.84
N SER A 190 -4.23 -12.24 3.74
CA SER A 190 -3.19 -13.09 4.30
C SER A 190 -3.78 -14.39 4.81
N MET A 191 -3.02 -15.48 4.71
CA MET A 191 -3.39 -16.75 5.33
C MET A 191 -3.35 -16.66 6.86
N ASN A 192 -2.37 -15.94 7.42
CA ASN A 192 -2.19 -15.81 8.86
C ASN A 192 -3.28 -14.95 9.51
N ILE A 193 -3.71 -13.88 8.85
CA ILE A 193 -4.70 -12.93 9.40
C ILE A 193 -6.14 -13.42 9.12
N CYS A 194 -6.47 -13.66 7.87
CA CYS A 194 -7.85 -13.93 7.45
C CYS A 194 -8.09 -15.39 7.07
N GLY A 195 -7.15 -16.05 6.40
CA GLY A 195 -7.33 -17.43 5.94
C GLY A 195 -7.48 -18.44 7.08
N ASN A 196 -6.66 -18.33 8.13
CA ASN A 196 -6.75 -19.21 9.29
C ASN A 196 -8.04 -18.99 10.09
N LYS A 197 -8.50 -17.75 10.25
CA LYS A 197 -9.80 -17.45 10.89
C LYS A 197 -10.93 -18.16 10.16
N PHE A 198 -10.93 -18.11 8.82
CA PHE A 198 -11.92 -18.78 8.01
C PHE A 198 -11.88 -20.31 8.16
N LYS A 199 -10.66 -20.91 8.16
CA LYS A 199 -10.49 -22.38 8.37
C LYS A 199 -11.01 -22.82 9.73
N VAL A 200 -10.70 -22.06 10.80
CA VAL A 200 -11.16 -22.36 12.17
C VAL A 200 -12.69 -22.26 12.26
N ALA A 201 -13.28 -21.20 11.71
CA ALA A 201 -14.73 -21.03 11.69
C ALA A 201 -15.44 -22.16 10.92
N ALA A 202 -14.91 -22.55 9.75
CA ALA A 202 -15.44 -23.65 8.95
C ALA A 202 -15.31 -25.02 9.68
N TYR A 203 -14.20 -25.24 10.39
CA TYR A 203 -14.02 -26.45 11.22
C TYR A 203 -15.03 -26.49 12.37
N GLN A 204 -15.18 -25.39 13.11
CA GLN A 204 -16.15 -25.32 14.22
C GLN A 204 -17.59 -25.53 13.74
N LYS A 205 -17.96 -24.96 12.59
CA LYS A 205 -19.29 -25.17 11.99
C LYS A 205 -19.53 -26.65 11.67
N ARG A 206 -18.55 -27.35 11.08
CA ARG A 206 -18.65 -28.81 10.79
C ARG A 206 -18.74 -29.62 12.08
N LYS A 207 -17.92 -29.29 13.09
CA LYS A 207 -17.95 -30.02 14.38
C LYS A 207 -19.32 -29.89 15.06
N ARG A 208 -19.92 -28.69 15.07
CA ARG A 208 -21.29 -28.49 15.62
C ARG A 208 -22.35 -29.23 14.85
N ALA A 209 -22.24 -29.34 13.54
CA ALA A 209 -23.17 -30.09 12.71
C ALA A 209 -23.10 -31.62 12.96
N VAL A 210 -21.95 -32.16 13.39
CA VAL A 210 -21.74 -33.57 13.70
C VAL A 210 -22.14 -33.89 15.16
N THR A 211 -21.94 -32.97 16.10
CA THR A 211 -22.26 -33.15 17.53
C THR A 211 -23.70 -32.76 17.91
N GLY A 212 -24.45 -32.16 17.00
CA GLY A 212 -25.86 -31.79 17.20
C GLY A 212 -26.87 -32.85 16.65
N ARG A 213 -26.43 -34.11 16.45
CA ARG A 213 -27.29 -35.28 16.22
C ARG A 213 -27.35 -36.17 17.45
#